data_6bdbff96af02e1b3309147226ce12910
#
_entry.id   6bdbff96af02e1b3309147226ce12910
#
_cell.length_a   1.000
_cell.length_b   1.000
_cell.length_c   1.000
_cell.angle_alpha   90.00
_cell.angle_beta   90.00
_cell.angle_gamma   90.00
#
_symmetry.space_group_name_H-M   'P 1'
#
loop_
_entity.id
_entity.type
_entity.pdbx_description
1 polymer ?
#
loop_
_entity_poly.entity_id
_entity_poly.type
_entity_poly.pdbx_seq_one_letter_code
_entity_poly.pdbx_strand_id
1 'polypeptide(L)'
;MAATREPATGAGPAPRGRRLQRALVSLEALVSVSGLGGGAYLMARPTTAMPMRLLDGTGFASWRLPGVALFVLVGVAPGVVAVAATRGLRAARVGHLLVGAGLVAWIVVEMLWVVVTWPLQIAYASIGVAILVLGLVDRRAG
;
A
#
# COMPACT_ATOMS: atom_id res chain seq x y z
N MET A 1 -38.56 -43.44 -4.08
CA MET A 1 -37.18 -43.27 -4.64
C MET A 1 -36.79 -41.80 -4.42
N ALA A 2 -36.11 -41.51 -3.31
CA ALA A 2 -35.75 -40.16 -2.92
C ALA A 2 -34.34 -39.84 -3.50
N ALA A 3 -34.29 -38.89 -4.42
CA ALA A 3 -33.04 -38.41 -4.97
C ALA A 3 -32.34 -37.53 -3.92
N THR A 4 -31.27 -38.04 -3.33
CA THR A 4 -30.35 -37.28 -2.48
C THR A 4 -29.64 -36.25 -3.33
N ARG A 5 -29.97 -34.96 -3.17
CA ARG A 5 -29.19 -33.86 -3.71
C ARG A 5 -27.87 -33.79 -2.91
N GLU A 6 -26.77 -34.15 -3.56
CA GLU A 6 -25.43 -33.82 -3.03
C GLU A 6 -25.31 -32.31 -2.87
N PRO A 7 -24.79 -31.83 -1.73
CA PRO A 7 -24.47 -30.42 -1.58
C PRO A 7 -23.33 -30.09 -2.53
N ALA A 8 -23.53 -29.10 -3.39
CA ALA A 8 -22.51 -28.57 -4.27
C ALA A 8 -21.30 -28.14 -3.42
N THR A 9 -20.24 -28.90 -3.51
CA THR A 9 -18.92 -28.60 -2.92
C THR A 9 -18.49 -27.22 -3.40
N GLY A 10 -18.29 -26.32 -2.45
CA GLY A 10 -17.95 -24.92 -2.69
C GLY A 10 -16.80 -24.79 -3.66
N ALA A 11 -17.10 -24.28 -4.85
CA ALA A 11 -16.09 -23.89 -5.82
C ALA A 11 -15.21 -22.83 -5.21
N GLY A 12 -13.95 -23.15 -4.94
CA GLY A 12 -12.96 -22.17 -4.51
C GLY A 12 -12.84 -21.03 -5.53
N PRO A 13 -12.33 -19.86 -5.15
CA PRO A 13 -12.27 -18.69 -6.02
C PRO A 13 -11.62 -19.04 -7.36
N ALA A 14 -12.22 -18.53 -8.45
CA ALA A 14 -11.75 -18.77 -9.82
C ALA A 14 -10.24 -18.46 -9.96
N PRO A 15 -9.51 -19.15 -10.85
CA PRO A 15 -8.05 -18.97 -11.01
C PRO A 15 -7.62 -17.53 -11.21
N ARG A 16 -8.47 -16.71 -11.83
CA ARG A 16 -8.25 -15.29 -12.09
C ARG A 16 -8.29 -14.46 -10.79
N GLY A 17 -9.21 -14.73 -9.88
CA GLY A 17 -9.31 -14.05 -8.59
C GLY A 17 -8.07 -14.32 -7.71
N ARG A 18 -7.55 -15.55 -7.72
CA ARG A 18 -6.33 -15.90 -6.98
C ARG A 18 -5.08 -15.19 -7.50
N ARG A 19 -4.96 -14.98 -8.81
CA ARG A 19 -3.83 -14.23 -9.41
C ARG A 19 -3.90 -12.76 -9.03
N LEU A 20 -5.09 -12.16 -9.10
CA LEU A 20 -5.33 -10.77 -8.73
C LEU A 20 -4.99 -10.51 -7.26
N GLN A 21 -5.49 -11.36 -6.36
CA GLN A 21 -5.19 -11.27 -4.94
C GLN A 21 -3.69 -11.40 -4.65
N ARG A 22 -3.00 -12.34 -5.31
CA ARG A 22 -1.54 -12.48 -5.16
C ARG A 22 -0.81 -11.22 -5.62
N ALA A 23 -1.21 -10.62 -6.74
CA ALA A 23 -0.61 -9.38 -7.23
C ALA A 23 -0.80 -8.23 -6.23
N LEU A 24 -2.02 -8.04 -5.70
CA LEU A 24 -2.30 -7.03 -4.67
C LEU A 24 -1.44 -7.24 -3.42
N VAL A 25 -1.45 -8.45 -2.86
CA VAL A 25 -0.67 -8.78 -1.66
C VAL A 25 0.83 -8.56 -1.90
N SER A 26 1.35 -8.94 -3.08
CA SER A 26 2.77 -8.75 -3.38
C SER A 26 3.16 -7.28 -3.49
N LEU A 27 2.34 -6.45 -4.14
CA LEU A 27 2.58 -5.01 -4.24
C LEU A 27 2.52 -4.34 -2.87
N GLU A 28 1.52 -4.66 -2.07
CA GLU A 28 1.37 -4.13 -0.70
C GLU A 28 2.49 -4.57 0.22
N ALA A 29 2.93 -5.82 0.13
CA ALA A 29 4.07 -6.31 0.89
C ALA A 29 5.37 -5.58 0.51
N LEU A 30 5.61 -5.34 -0.79
CA LEU A 30 6.75 -4.58 -1.27
C LEU A 30 6.73 -3.14 -0.73
N VAL A 31 5.59 -2.46 -0.84
CA VAL A 31 5.40 -1.10 -0.32
C VAL A 31 5.59 -1.08 1.19
N SER A 32 5.00 -2.04 1.91
CA SER A 32 5.12 -2.16 3.36
C SER A 32 6.58 -2.29 3.81
N VAL A 33 7.33 -3.24 3.25
CA VAL A 33 8.75 -3.45 3.63
C VAL A 33 9.57 -2.20 3.37
N SER A 34 9.39 -1.55 2.22
CA SER A 34 10.13 -0.33 1.88
C SER A 34 9.72 0.86 2.75
N GLY A 35 8.42 1.03 3.07
CA GLY A 35 7.92 2.08 3.96
C GLY A 35 8.40 1.90 5.40
N LEU A 36 8.41 0.67 5.91
CA LEU A 36 8.97 0.35 7.23
C LEU A 36 10.47 0.66 7.28
N GLY A 37 11.24 0.20 6.29
CA GLY A 37 12.68 0.43 6.22
C GLY A 37 13.03 1.90 6.05
N GLY A 38 12.40 2.59 5.10
CA GLY A 38 12.62 4.01 4.85
C GLY A 38 12.20 4.89 6.03
N GLY A 39 11.03 4.64 6.60
CA GLY A 39 10.54 5.37 7.76
C GLY A 39 11.43 5.17 8.99
N ALA A 40 11.85 3.93 9.27
CA ALA A 40 12.78 3.63 10.36
C ALA A 40 14.12 4.33 10.16
N TYR A 41 14.64 4.35 8.94
CA TYR A 41 15.89 5.04 8.60
C TYR A 41 15.81 6.55 8.85
N LEU A 42 14.71 7.20 8.41
CA LEU A 42 14.47 8.63 8.66
C LEU A 42 14.35 8.94 10.15
N MET A 43 13.66 8.08 10.91
CA MET A 43 13.53 8.26 12.37
C MET A 43 14.85 8.07 13.11
N ALA A 44 15.67 7.12 12.68
CA ALA A 44 16.97 6.85 13.29
C ALA A 44 18.03 7.92 12.97
N ARG A 45 17.90 8.62 11.83
CA ARG A 45 18.82 9.65 11.36
C ARG A 45 18.12 10.94 10.96
N PRO A 46 17.43 11.61 11.90
CA PRO A 46 16.48 12.67 11.58
C PRO A 46 17.07 13.94 10.98
N THR A 47 18.39 14.13 11.09
CA THR A 47 19.11 15.30 10.54
C THR A 47 20.13 14.95 9.47
N THR A 48 20.42 13.66 9.28
CA THR A 48 21.50 13.19 8.38
C THR A 48 21.02 12.20 7.32
N ALA A 49 19.78 11.70 7.42
CA ALA A 49 19.24 10.75 6.46
C ALA A 49 19.12 11.35 5.05
N MET A 50 18.68 12.61 4.97
CA MET A 50 18.54 13.38 3.74
C MET A 50 18.93 14.84 3.99
N PRO A 51 19.26 15.62 2.93
CA PRO A 51 19.59 17.03 3.07
C PRO A 51 18.45 17.82 3.72
N MET A 52 18.78 18.56 4.80
CA MET A 52 17.79 19.34 5.57
C MET A 52 17.12 20.43 4.73
N ARG A 53 17.80 20.95 3.70
CA ARG A 53 17.22 21.94 2.76
C ARG A 53 15.94 21.47 2.06
N LEU A 54 15.72 20.16 1.98
CA LEU A 54 14.48 19.61 1.40
C LEU A 54 13.27 19.81 2.32
N LEU A 55 13.48 20.17 3.58
CA LEU A 55 12.44 20.52 4.54
C LEU A 55 12.17 22.02 4.60
N ASP A 56 12.92 22.85 3.85
CA ASP A 56 12.73 24.30 3.83
C ASP A 56 11.31 24.64 3.35
N GLY A 57 10.60 25.44 4.12
CA GLY A 57 9.21 25.81 3.86
C GLY A 57 8.16 24.80 4.28
N THR A 58 8.53 23.61 4.78
CA THR A 58 7.56 22.58 5.20
C THR A 58 7.07 22.71 6.65
N GLY A 59 7.78 23.49 7.48
CA GLY A 59 7.53 23.59 8.93
C GLY A 59 8.09 22.43 9.75
N PHE A 60 8.75 21.44 9.13
CA PHE A 60 9.41 20.33 9.84
C PHE A 60 10.86 20.70 10.22
N ALA A 61 11.20 20.54 11.50
CA ALA A 61 12.55 20.76 12.00
C ALA A 61 13.49 19.57 11.78
N SER A 62 12.98 18.43 11.35
CA SER A 62 13.75 17.20 11.11
C SER A 62 12.95 16.16 10.33
N TRP A 63 13.62 15.14 9.81
CA TRP A 63 13.03 14.00 9.11
C TRP A 63 12.28 13.02 10.02
N ARG A 64 12.23 13.25 11.35
CA ARG A 64 11.58 12.34 12.29
C ARG A 64 10.09 12.20 12.03
N LEU A 65 9.35 13.31 11.94
CA LEU A 65 7.90 13.27 11.68
C LEU A 65 7.55 12.74 10.29
N PRO A 66 8.19 13.19 9.19
CA PRO A 66 8.04 12.53 7.89
C PRO A 66 8.36 11.04 7.94
N GLY A 67 9.38 10.64 8.71
CA GLY A 67 9.74 9.22 8.91
C GLY A 67 8.64 8.42 9.60
N VAL A 68 8.01 8.97 10.65
CA VAL A 68 6.86 8.35 11.34
C VAL A 68 5.68 8.19 10.37
N ALA A 69 5.37 9.24 9.61
CA ALA A 69 4.29 9.20 8.64
C ALA A 69 4.55 8.14 7.55
N LEU A 70 5.76 8.10 6.99
CA LEU A 70 6.17 7.07 6.02
C LEU A 70 6.07 5.66 6.62
N PHE A 71 6.56 5.47 7.86
CA PHE A 71 6.51 4.19 8.55
C PHE A 71 5.09 3.69 8.74
N VAL A 72 4.17 4.56 9.20
CA VAL A 72 2.79 4.16 9.50
C VAL A 72 1.96 4.05 8.23
N LEU A 73 1.95 5.08 7.37
CA LEU A 73 1.04 5.15 6.22
C LEU A 73 1.50 4.29 5.04
N VAL A 74 2.81 4.23 4.79
CA VAL A 74 3.38 3.48 3.67
C VAL A 74 3.95 2.14 4.13
N GLY A 75 4.30 2.00 5.40
CA GLY A 75 4.81 0.76 5.98
C GLY A 75 3.71 -0.11 6.59
N VAL A 76 3.16 0.31 7.73
CA VAL A 76 2.24 -0.52 8.53
C VAL A 76 0.91 -0.74 7.81
N ALA A 77 0.29 0.30 7.26
CA ALA A 77 -1.04 0.20 6.68
C ALA A 77 -1.14 -0.80 5.52
N PRO A 78 -0.25 -0.79 4.49
CA PRO A 78 -0.26 -1.80 3.43
C PRO A 78 0.02 -3.21 3.97
N GLY A 79 0.92 -3.35 4.94
CA GLY A 79 1.21 -4.64 5.56
C GLY A 79 0.00 -5.27 6.26
N VAL A 80 -0.76 -4.46 6.99
CA VAL A 80 -2.02 -4.90 7.63
C VAL A 80 -3.04 -5.35 6.60
N VAL A 81 -3.19 -4.60 5.49
CA VAL A 81 -4.13 -4.96 4.42
C VAL A 81 -3.68 -6.24 3.71
N ALA A 82 -2.40 -6.39 3.41
CA ALA A 82 -1.85 -7.61 2.82
C ALA A 82 -2.13 -8.84 3.70
N VAL A 83 -1.91 -8.74 5.02
CA VAL A 83 -2.22 -9.81 5.98
C VAL A 83 -3.72 -10.09 6.04
N ALA A 84 -4.56 -9.05 6.07
CA ALA A 84 -6.02 -9.20 6.05
C ALA A 84 -6.49 -9.93 4.78
N ALA A 85 -5.90 -9.62 3.63
CA ALA A 85 -6.20 -10.26 2.36
C ALA A 85 -5.80 -11.75 2.35
N THR A 86 -4.62 -12.09 2.88
CA THR A 86 -4.18 -13.50 2.97
C THR A 86 -5.09 -14.33 3.89
N ARG A 87 -5.71 -13.68 4.89
CA ARG A 87 -6.69 -14.29 5.80
C ARG A 87 -8.12 -14.31 5.25
N GLY A 88 -8.34 -13.82 4.03
CA GLY A 88 -9.65 -13.78 3.40
C GLY A 88 -10.64 -12.80 4.05
N LEU A 89 -10.15 -11.81 4.80
CA LEU A 89 -11.02 -10.85 5.48
C LEU A 89 -11.66 -9.89 4.46
N ARG A 90 -12.99 -9.73 4.54
CA ARG A 90 -13.74 -8.83 3.64
C ARG A 90 -13.27 -7.38 3.69
N ALA A 91 -12.77 -6.94 4.84
CA ALA A 91 -12.21 -5.60 5.02
C ALA A 91 -11.00 -5.32 4.10
N ALA A 92 -10.26 -6.35 3.65
CA ALA A 92 -9.14 -6.19 2.74
C ALA A 92 -9.54 -5.53 1.42
N ARG A 93 -10.75 -5.79 0.90
CA ARG A 93 -11.26 -5.18 -0.35
C ARG A 93 -11.33 -3.64 -0.27
N VAL A 94 -11.76 -3.12 0.86
CA VAL A 94 -11.74 -1.66 1.10
C VAL A 94 -10.32 -1.21 1.40
N GLY A 95 -9.56 -2.01 2.13
CA GLY A 95 -8.16 -1.75 2.45
C GLY A 95 -7.29 -1.51 1.22
N HIS A 96 -7.40 -2.34 0.19
CA HIS A 96 -6.66 -2.16 -1.07
C HIS A 96 -6.91 -0.78 -1.72
N LEU A 97 -8.16 -0.31 -1.71
CA LEU A 97 -8.51 1.00 -2.25
C LEU A 97 -7.93 2.13 -1.40
N LEU A 98 -8.01 2.01 -0.09
CA LEU A 98 -7.46 3.01 0.84
C LEU A 98 -5.93 3.08 0.73
N VAL A 99 -5.25 1.94 0.63
CA VAL A 99 -3.80 1.88 0.44
C VAL A 99 -3.40 2.49 -0.90
N GLY A 100 -4.06 2.11 -2.01
CA GLY A 100 -3.75 2.65 -3.32
C GLY A 100 -3.98 4.16 -3.40
N ALA A 101 -5.15 4.64 -2.95
CA ALA A 101 -5.48 6.05 -2.92
C ALA A 101 -4.56 6.84 -1.96
N GLY A 102 -4.29 6.29 -0.78
CA GLY A 102 -3.41 6.88 0.22
C GLY A 102 -1.97 7.03 -0.30
N LEU A 103 -1.46 6.02 -1.01
CA LEU A 103 -0.12 6.07 -1.58
C LEU A 103 -0.02 7.13 -2.70
N VAL A 104 -1.02 7.22 -3.57
CA VAL A 104 -1.07 8.28 -4.60
C VAL A 104 -1.15 9.65 -3.94
N ALA A 105 -2.03 9.84 -2.95
CA ALA A 105 -2.16 11.09 -2.22
C ALA A 105 -0.85 11.46 -1.50
N TRP A 106 -0.17 10.50 -0.87
CA TRP A 106 1.12 10.70 -0.24
C TRP A 106 2.16 11.24 -1.22
N ILE A 107 2.29 10.61 -2.40
CA ILE A 107 3.24 11.05 -3.43
C ILE A 107 2.88 12.45 -3.96
N VAL A 108 1.59 12.75 -4.15
CA VAL A 108 1.16 14.10 -4.56
C VAL A 108 1.57 15.15 -3.53
N VAL A 109 1.33 14.89 -2.24
CA VAL A 109 1.75 15.79 -1.14
C VAL A 109 3.27 15.94 -1.13
N GLU A 110 4.01 14.85 -1.27
CA GLU A 110 5.47 14.84 -1.32
C GLU A 110 6.00 15.68 -2.49
N MET A 111 5.40 15.56 -3.68
CA MET A 111 5.76 16.34 -4.87
C MET A 111 5.44 17.84 -4.73
N LEU A 112 4.42 18.21 -3.96
CA LEU A 112 4.08 19.61 -3.70
C LEU A 112 5.06 20.28 -2.72
N TRP A 113 5.66 19.49 -1.82
CA TRP A 113 6.54 20.01 -0.77
C TRP A 113 8.03 19.82 -1.09
N VAL A 114 8.38 18.77 -1.80
CA VAL A 114 9.75 18.47 -2.20
C VAL A 114 9.88 18.69 -3.71
N VAL A 115 10.49 19.82 -4.09
CA VAL A 115 10.60 20.29 -5.50
C VAL A 115 11.42 19.36 -6.42
N VAL A 116 11.80 18.17 -5.99
CA VAL A 116 12.64 17.25 -6.77
C VAL A 116 11.85 16.01 -7.13
N THR A 117 11.57 15.83 -8.41
CA THR A 117 10.96 14.61 -8.95
C THR A 117 12.03 13.51 -9.05
N TRP A 118 11.96 12.54 -8.16
CA TRP A 118 12.84 11.38 -8.18
C TRP A 118 12.17 10.22 -8.92
N PRO A 119 12.92 9.37 -9.63
CA PRO A 119 12.38 8.15 -10.25
C PRO A 119 11.60 7.28 -9.25
N LEU A 120 12.01 7.32 -7.99
CA LEU A 120 11.36 6.60 -6.89
C LEU A 120 9.93 7.06 -6.66
N GLN A 121 9.63 8.37 -6.70
CA GLN A 121 8.28 8.92 -6.57
C GLN A 121 7.37 8.43 -7.70
N ILE A 122 7.89 8.41 -8.93
CA ILE A 122 7.15 7.88 -10.08
C ILE A 122 6.85 6.40 -9.90
N ALA A 123 7.82 5.62 -9.43
CA ALA A 123 7.63 4.19 -9.15
C ALA A 123 6.54 3.96 -8.09
N TYR A 124 6.58 4.68 -6.96
CA TYR A 124 5.57 4.56 -5.91
C TYR A 124 4.18 5.04 -6.36
N ALA A 125 4.10 6.14 -7.12
CA ALA A 125 2.84 6.59 -7.70
C ALA A 125 2.25 5.53 -8.64
N SER A 126 3.08 4.91 -9.49
CA SER A 126 2.66 3.83 -10.40
C SER A 126 2.17 2.60 -9.63
N ILE A 127 2.85 2.22 -8.54
CA ILE A 127 2.41 1.12 -7.66
C ILE A 127 1.07 1.47 -6.99
N GLY A 128 0.91 2.70 -6.49
CA GLY A 128 -0.33 3.16 -5.88
C GLY A 128 -1.51 3.10 -6.85
N VAL A 129 -1.31 3.57 -8.09
CA VAL A 129 -2.31 3.47 -9.16
C VAL A 129 -2.62 2.00 -9.50
N ALA A 130 -1.60 1.14 -9.60
CA ALA A 130 -1.79 -0.28 -9.86
C ALA A 130 -2.63 -0.95 -8.76
N ILE A 131 -2.32 -0.71 -7.48
CA ILE A 131 -3.10 -1.23 -6.34
C ILE A 131 -4.55 -0.74 -6.42
N LEU A 132 -4.75 0.54 -6.70
CA LEU A 132 -6.09 1.13 -6.81
C LEU A 132 -6.90 0.49 -7.93
N VAL A 133 -6.33 0.37 -9.13
CA VAL A 133 -7.00 -0.25 -10.30
C VAL A 133 -7.32 -1.72 -10.03
N LEU A 134 -6.35 -2.48 -9.53
CA LEU A 134 -6.54 -3.89 -9.21
C LEU A 134 -7.60 -4.08 -8.09
N GLY A 135 -7.59 -3.21 -7.07
CA GLY A 135 -8.59 -3.21 -6.01
C GLY A 135 -10.01 -2.90 -6.52
N LEU A 136 -10.15 -1.99 -7.49
CA LEU A 136 -11.43 -1.70 -8.15
C LEU A 136 -11.92 -2.90 -8.96
N VAL A 137 -11.03 -3.59 -9.66
CA VAL A 137 -11.36 -4.82 -10.40
C VAL A 137 -11.80 -5.93 -9.45
N ASP A 138 -11.11 -6.11 -8.32
CA ASP A 138 -11.47 -7.10 -7.31
C ASP A 138 -12.86 -6.84 -6.71
N ARG A 139 -13.23 -5.58 -6.47
CA ARG A 139 -14.57 -5.21 -5.99
C ARG A 139 -15.69 -5.53 -6.99
N ARG A 140 -15.42 -5.41 -8.28
CA ARG A 140 -16.43 -5.68 -9.34
C ARG A 140 -16.63 -7.17 -9.61
N ALA A 141 -15.64 -7.98 -9.24
CA ALA A 141 -15.65 -9.43 -9.51
C ALA A 141 -16.25 -10.27 -8.37
N GLY A 142 -16.57 -9.68 -7.23
CA GLY A 142 -17.16 -10.35 -6.04
C GLY A 142 -18.43 -9.74 -5.57
#